data_6a0d97a76132fb6e3868de4c65916118
#
_entry.id   6a0d97a76132fb6e3868de4c65916118
#
_cell.length_a   1.000
_cell.length_b   1.000
_cell.length_c   1.000
_cell.angle_alpha   90.00
_cell.angle_beta   90.00
_cell.angle_gamma   90.00
#
_symmetry.space_group_name_H-M   'P 1'
#
loop_
_entity.id
_entity.type
_entity.pdbx_description
1 polymer ?
#
loop_
_entity_poly.entity_id
_entity_poly.type
_entity_poly.pdbx_seq_one_letter_code
_entity_poly.pdbx_strand_id
1 'polypeptide(L)'
;MFRSRSISLKLSMMGAALLLIIWHSRSASSEVPEGTWMFANRVAVQVFECSGQLCGRIIWLLRPRTPAGQPDLDTLNPDPSLRQRHLCGLTIIWGLQPGAQGHWTGGSLYDPQDGVTYDVEAELTTPTTMSARVYRGTPILGRTEILIRDPQLSFDGRC
;
A
#
# COMPACT_ATOMS: atom_id res chain seq x y z
N MET A 1 -33.98 85.96 -22.44
CA MET A 1 -34.75 84.69 -22.54
C MET A 1 -33.78 83.56 -22.88
N PHE A 2 -33.15 82.91 -21.88
CA PHE A 2 -32.27 81.80 -22.11
C PHE A 2 -32.83 80.59 -21.32
N ARG A 3 -33.21 79.54 -22.07
CA ARG A 3 -33.77 78.30 -21.54
C ARG A 3 -32.62 77.35 -21.31
N SER A 4 -32.32 77.11 -20.03
CA SER A 4 -31.38 76.06 -19.62
C SER A 4 -32.00 74.71 -19.84
N ARG A 5 -31.34 73.83 -20.59
CA ARG A 5 -31.67 72.37 -20.71
C ARG A 5 -30.77 71.59 -19.79
N SER A 6 -31.38 71.03 -18.76
CA SER A 6 -30.73 70.05 -17.89
C SER A 6 -30.55 68.74 -18.64
N ILE A 7 -29.29 68.29 -18.77
CA ILE A 7 -28.94 66.97 -19.30
C ILE A 7 -28.84 66.05 -18.09
N SER A 8 -29.84 65.12 -17.95
CA SER A 8 -29.77 64.03 -16.95
C SER A 8 -28.85 62.96 -17.45
N LEU A 9 -27.70 62.81 -16.78
CA LEU A 9 -26.74 61.72 -17.01
C LEU A 9 -27.22 60.52 -16.25
N LYS A 10 -27.76 59.51 -16.95
CA LYS A 10 -28.10 58.20 -16.37
C LYS A 10 -26.84 57.37 -16.23
N LEU A 11 -26.36 57.24 -14.99
CA LEU A 11 -25.25 56.38 -14.63
C LEU A 11 -25.73 54.94 -14.62
N SER A 12 -25.39 54.17 -15.64
CA SER A 12 -25.67 52.75 -15.75
C SER A 12 -24.64 51.99 -14.92
N MET A 13 -25.04 51.44 -13.75
CA MET A 13 -24.23 50.55 -12.94
C MET A 13 -24.20 49.19 -13.61
N MET A 14 -23.15 48.87 -14.38
CA MET A 14 -22.82 47.50 -14.78
C MET A 14 -22.22 46.76 -13.56
N GLY A 15 -23.05 45.96 -12.94
CA GLY A 15 -22.61 45.03 -11.89
C GLY A 15 -21.73 43.94 -12.49
N ALA A 16 -20.44 43.99 -12.21
CA ALA A 16 -19.50 42.90 -12.50
C ALA A 16 -19.74 41.77 -11.48
N ALA A 17 -20.44 40.73 -11.91
CA ALA A 17 -20.55 39.50 -11.13
C ALA A 17 -19.20 38.79 -11.17
N LEU A 18 -18.41 38.88 -10.08
CA LEU A 18 -17.20 38.07 -9.88
C LEU A 18 -17.64 36.61 -9.61
N LEU A 19 -17.56 35.76 -10.62
CA LEU A 19 -17.66 34.31 -10.45
C LEU A 19 -16.39 33.82 -9.77
N LEU A 20 -16.44 33.66 -8.44
CA LEU A 20 -15.44 32.92 -7.67
C LEU A 20 -15.52 31.45 -8.05
N ILE A 21 -14.67 31.00 -8.98
CA ILE A 21 -14.45 29.61 -9.27
C ILE A 21 -13.66 29.05 -8.08
N ILE A 22 -14.35 28.45 -7.11
CA ILE A 22 -13.75 27.71 -6.02
C ILE A 22 -13.21 26.42 -6.64
N TRP A 23 -11.93 26.39 -6.96
CA TRP A 23 -11.22 25.16 -7.27
C TRP A 23 -11.17 24.33 -5.99
N HIS A 24 -12.08 23.36 -5.92
CA HIS A 24 -11.97 22.29 -4.94
C HIS A 24 -10.78 21.44 -5.36
N SER A 25 -9.62 21.69 -4.78
CA SER A 25 -8.51 20.76 -4.81
C SER A 25 -9.01 19.49 -4.11
N ARG A 26 -9.43 18.49 -4.88
CA ARG A 26 -9.57 17.14 -4.37
C ARG A 26 -8.16 16.72 -3.96
N SER A 27 -7.88 16.77 -2.67
CA SER A 27 -6.76 16.04 -2.10
C SER A 27 -6.97 14.60 -2.56
N ALA A 28 -6.13 14.12 -3.48
CA ALA A 28 -6.04 12.71 -3.75
C ALA A 28 -5.67 12.08 -2.40
N SER A 29 -6.63 11.43 -1.77
CA SER A 29 -6.37 10.56 -0.65
C SER A 29 -5.37 9.54 -1.18
N SER A 30 -4.11 9.61 -0.73
CA SER A 30 -3.16 8.56 -1.03
C SER A 30 -3.74 7.30 -0.39
N GLU A 31 -4.29 6.41 -1.23
CA GLU A 31 -4.75 5.12 -0.74
C GLU A 31 -3.54 4.44 -0.12
N VAL A 32 -3.56 4.34 1.19
CA VAL A 32 -2.51 3.66 1.92
C VAL A 32 -2.72 2.15 1.70
N PRO A 33 -1.68 1.40 1.35
CA PRO A 33 -1.81 -0.04 1.06
C PRO A 33 -2.03 -0.88 2.32
N GLU A 34 -2.33 -0.23 3.45
CA GLU A 34 -2.64 -0.92 4.70
C GLU A 34 -3.81 -1.87 4.54
N GLY A 35 -3.74 -3.01 5.21
CA GLY A 35 -4.78 -4.03 5.18
C GLY A 35 -4.24 -5.41 4.87
N THR A 36 -5.15 -6.31 4.51
CA THR A 36 -4.82 -7.70 4.26
C THR A 36 -4.73 -7.99 2.78
N TRP A 37 -3.63 -8.62 2.39
CA TRP A 37 -3.30 -8.94 1.02
C TRP A 37 -3.02 -10.43 0.86
N MET A 38 -3.69 -11.06 -0.10
CA MET A 38 -3.51 -12.46 -0.44
C MET A 38 -2.47 -12.60 -1.55
N PHE A 39 -1.47 -13.42 -1.33
CA PHE A 39 -0.48 -13.82 -2.30
C PHE A 39 -0.72 -15.26 -2.76
N ALA A 40 -0.87 -15.46 -4.07
CA ALA A 40 -0.98 -16.76 -4.74
C ALA A 40 -1.98 -17.75 -4.09
N ASN A 41 -3.02 -17.26 -3.40
CA ASN A 41 -3.97 -18.06 -2.60
C ASN A 41 -3.29 -18.98 -1.55
N ARG A 42 -2.10 -18.60 -1.07
CA ARG A 42 -1.27 -19.43 -0.18
C ARG A 42 -0.93 -18.73 1.13
N VAL A 43 -0.72 -17.44 1.08
CA VAL A 43 -0.28 -16.62 2.21
C VAL A 43 -1.11 -15.34 2.22
N ALA A 44 -1.64 -14.96 3.38
CA ALA A 44 -2.15 -13.62 3.60
C ALA A 44 -1.17 -12.81 4.47
N VAL A 45 -0.89 -11.61 4.00
CA VAL A 45 0.01 -10.67 4.66
C VAL A 45 -0.80 -9.45 5.10
N GLN A 46 -0.72 -9.09 6.35
CA GLN A 46 -1.21 -7.81 6.84
C GLN A 46 -0.12 -6.77 6.61
N VAL A 47 -0.40 -5.80 5.77
CA VAL A 47 0.42 -4.60 5.57
C VAL A 47 -0.03 -3.54 6.55
N PHE A 48 0.89 -2.90 7.24
CA PHE A 48 0.64 -1.89 8.27
C PHE A 48 1.78 -0.89 8.35
N GLU A 49 1.49 0.29 8.87
CA GLU A 49 2.49 1.32 9.14
C GLU A 49 3.35 0.93 10.33
N CYS A 50 4.66 1.09 10.21
CA CYS A 50 5.65 0.82 11.26
C CYS A 50 6.76 1.88 11.20
N SER A 51 6.75 2.83 12.13
CA SER A 51 7.76 3.90 12.27
C SER A 51 7.94 4.73 10.99
N GLY A 52 6.83 5.13 10.34
CA GLY A 52 6.85 5.94 9.11
C GLY A 52 7.13 5.16 7.83
N GLN A 53 7.18 3.84 7.91
CA GLN A 53 7.43 2.91 6.80
C GLN A 53 6.29 1.90 6.72
N LEU A 54 6.25 1.08 5.66
CA LEU A 54 5.35 -0.05 5.63
C LEU A 54 6.09 -1.33 6.02
N CYS A 55 5.37 -2.11 6.83
CA CYS A 55 5.74 -3.46 7.23
C CYS A 55 4.65 -4.45 6.80
N GLY A 56 5.01 -5.73 6.69
CA GLY A 56 4.08 -6.79 6.40
C GLY A 56 4.35 -8.03 7.25
N ARG A 57 3.28 -8.59 7.85
CA ARG A 57 3.36 -9.82 8.63
C ARG A 57 2.42 -10.89 8.11
N ILE A 58 2.83 -12.14 8.21
CA ILE A 58 1.99 -13.29 7.86
C ILE A 58 0.86 -13.40 8.89
N ILE A 59 -0.40 -13.39 8.41
CA ILE A 59 -1.58 -13.57 9.25
C ILE A 59 -2.40 -14.80 8.88
N TRP A 60 -2.08 -15.44 7.77
CA TRP A 60 -2.72 -16.66 7.34
C TRP A 60 -1.82 -17.43 6.38
N LEU A 61 -1.86 -18.77 6.50
CA LEU A 61 -1.18 -19.72 5.62
C LEU A 61 -2.19 -20.76 5.14
N LEU A 62 -2.11 -21.14 3.87
CA LEU A 62 -2.91 -22.26 3.35
C LEU A 62 -2.63 -23.56 4.11
N ARG A 63 -1.38 -23.74 4.51
CA ARG A 63 -0.92 -24.88 5.32
C ARG A 63 -0.14 -24.35 6.52
N PRO A 64 -0.83 -24.01 7.63
CA PRO A 64 -0.16 -23.47 8.82
C PRO A 64 0.52 -24.53 9.67
N ARG A 65 0.39 -25.82 9.30
CA ARG A 65 0.93 -26.96 10.02
C ARG A 65 1.57 -27.94 9.07
N THR A 66 2.59 -28.62 9.58
CA THR A 66 3.22 -29.76 8.91
C THR A 66 2.26 -30.94 8.81
N PRO A 67 2.55 -31.98 8.00
CA PRO A 67 1.76 -33.21 7.97
C PRO A 67 1.66 -33.91 9.33
N ALA A 68 2.63 -33.69 10.23
CA ALA A 68 2.62 -34.22 11.61
C ALA A 68 1.78 -33.35 12.58
N GLY A 69 1.07 -32.33 12.10
CA GLY A 69 0.22 -31.43 12.89
C GLY A 69 0.94 -30.36 13.70
N GLN A 70 2.26 -30.28 13.60
CA GLN A 70 3.06 -29.26 14.26
C GLN A 70 2.93 -27.91 13.53
N PRO A 71 3.04 -26.76 14.22
CA PRO A 71 3.12 -25.45 13.58
C PRO A 71 4.24 -25.40 12.53
N ASP A 72 4.00 -24.70 11.43
CA ASP A 72 5.03 -24.45 10.44
C ASP A 72 6.04 -23.41 10.96
N LEU A 73 7.32 -23.75 10.88
CA LEU A 73 8.41 -23.01 11.47
C LEU A 73 9.35 -22.45 10.39
N ASP A 74 10.12 -21.45 10.74
CA ASP A 74 11.11 -20.79 9.87
C ASP A 74 12.42 -21.61 9.79
N THR A 75 12.30 -22.87 9.41
CA THR A 75 13.39 -23.88 9.48
C THR A 75 14.56 -23.57 8.57
N LEU A 76 14.36 -22.80 7.50
CA LEU A 76 15.40 -22.40 6.54
C LEU A 76 16.07 -21.08 6.90
N ASN A 77 15.76 -20.50 8.08
CA ASN A 77 16.42 -19.27 8.48
C ASN A 77 17.94 -19.43 8.54
N PRO A 78 18.71 -18.49 7.94
CA PRO A 78 20.17 -18.53 7.99
C PRO A 78 20.71 -18.47 9.42
N ASP A 79 20.00 -17.77 10.34
CA ASP A 79 20.30 -17.78 11.77
C ASP A 79 19.66 -18.99 12.46
N PRO A 80 20.43 -19.96 12.94
CA PRO A 80 19.90 -21.15 13.62
C PRO A 80 19.03 -20.83 14.84
N SER A 81 19.28 -19.72 15.53
CA SER A 81 18.52 -19.30 16.71
C SER A 81 17.07 -18.91 16.39
N LEU A 82 16.80 -18.53 15.13
CA LEU A 82 15.49 -18.11 14.64
C LEU A 82 14.66 -19.23 14.01
N ARG A 83 15.24 -20.41 13.79
CA ARG A 83 14.56 -21.53 13.10
C ARG A 83 13.37 -22.13 13.83
N GLN A 84 13.24 -21.83 15.12
CA GLN A 84 12.11 -22.31 15.94
C GLN A 84 10.94 -21.32 16.01
N ARG A 85 11.05 -20.16 15.38
CA ARG A 85 9.95 -19.19 15.34
C ARG A 85 8.86 -19.63 14.37
N HIS A 86 7.63 -19.35 14.73
CA HIS A 86 6.47 -19.67 13.90
C HIS A 86 6.44 -18.78 12.67
N LEU A 87 6.02 -19.32 11.52
CA LEU A 87 5.75 -18.49 10.34
C LEU A 87 4.53 -17.60 10.55
N CYS A 88 3.53 -18.09 11.27
CA CYS A 88 2.37 -17.29 11.66
C CYS A 88 2.77 -16.13 12.57
N GLY A 89 2.40 -14.91 12.20
CA GLY A 89 2.78 -13.67 12.90
C GLY A 89 4.15 -13.13 12.53
N LEU A 90 4.93 -13.87 11.72
CA LEU A 90 6.25 -13.44 11.31
C LEU A 90 6.17 -12.18 10.44
N THR A 91 6.88 -11.13 10.83
CA THR A 91 7.10 -9.97 9.98
C THR A 91 8.10 -10.34 8.90
N ILE A 92 7.66 -10.29 7.65
CA ILE A 92 8.45 -10.68 6.47
C ILE A 92 8.75 -9.50 5.54
N ILE A 93 8.04 -8.38 5.68
CA ILE A 93 8.29 -7.16 4.91
C ILE A 93 8.58 -6.04 5.90
N TRP A 94 9.60 -5.23 5.60
CA TRP A 94 9.95 -4.04 6.38
C TRP A 94 10.67 -3.02 5.53
N GLY A 95 10.68 -1.77 5.99
CA GLY A 95 11.50 -0.71 5.40
C GLY A 95 10.95 -0.08 4.14
N LEU A 96 9.75 -0.43 3.68
CA LEU A 96 9.15 0.19 2.49
C LEU A 96 8.83 1.66 2.75
N GLN A 97 9.54 2.54 2.07
CA GLN A 97 9.39 3.99 2.15
C GLN A 97 8.35 4.47 1.14
N PRO A 98 7.48 5.41 1.52
CA PRO A 98 6.57 6.03 0.57
C PRO A 98 7.35 6.79 -0.50
N GLY A 99 7.02 6.52 -1.76
CA GLY A 99 7.52 7.22 -2.95
C GLY A 99 6.43 8.07 -3.61
N ALA A 100 6.55 8.28 -4.92
CA ALA A 100 5.53 9.00 -5.68
C ALA A 100 4.28 8.15 -5.88
N GLN A 101 3.09 8.77 -5.74
CA GLN A 101 1.77 8.26 -6.18
C GLN A 101 1.58 6.73 -6.11
N GLY A 102 1.44 6.20 -4.89
CA GLY A 102 1.09 4.77 -4.73
C GLY A 102 2.25 3.79 -4.93
N HIS A 103 3.49 4.30 -4.96
CA HIS A 103 4.71 3.50 -4.97
C HIS A 103 5.39 3.51 -3.60
N TRP A 104 6.01 2.38 -3.25
CA TRP A 104 6.86 2.21 -2.06
C TRP A 104 8.15 1.52 -2.49
N THR A 105 9.28 2.02 -2.00
CA THR A 105 10.62 1.57 -2.42
C THR A 105 11.53 1.31 -1.24
N GLY A 106 12.68 0.69 -1.49
CA GLY A 106 13.74 0.49 -0.50
C GLY A 106 13.41 -0.50 0.61
N GLY A 107 12.35 -1.31 0.43
CA GLY A 107 11.97 -2.32 1.39
C GLY A 107 12.77 -3.60 1.28
N SER A 108 12.64 -4.45 2.31
CA SER A 108 13.16 -5.80 2.34
C SER A 108 12.02 -6.80 2.53
N LEU A 109 12.13 -7.94 1.84
CA LEU A 109 11.23 -9.09 1.96
C LEU A 109 12.04 -10.31 2.35
N TYR A 110 11.74 -10.92 3.48
CA TYR A 110 12.26 -12.23 3.87
C TYR A 110 11.32 -13.33 3.36
N ASP A 111 11.86 -14.27 2.60
CA ASP A 111 11.11 -15.45 2.13
C ASP A 111 11.49 -16.67 2.99
N PRO A 112 10.61 -17.15 3.88
CA PRO A 112 10.92 -18.29 4.70
C PRO A 112 10.97 -19.63 3.94
N GLN A 113 10.56 -19.65 2.66
CA GLN A 113 10.62 -20.87 1.84
C GLN A 113 12.04 -21.16 1.33
N ASP A 114 12.90 -20.18 1.27
CA ASP A 114 14.31 -20.34 0.89
C ASP A 114 15.29 -19.75 1.92
N GLY A 115 14.78 -19.06 2.94
CA GLY A 115 15.57 -18.41 3.98
C GLY A 115 16.32 -17.17 3.51
N VAL A 116 15.91 -16.57 2.39
CA VAL A 116 16.61 -15.45 1.75
C VAL A 116 15.85 -14.14 1.95
N THR A 117 16.61 -13.07 2.18
CA THR A 117 16.07 -11.71 2.16
C THR A 117 16.32 -11.08 0.78
N TYR A 118 15.27 -10.53 0.22
CA TYR A 118 15.21 -9.84 -1.07
C TYR A 118 14.97 -8.35 -0.87
N ASP A 119 15.34 -7.54 -1.85
CA ASP A 119 14.86 -6.19 -2.00
C ASP A 119 13.42 -6.23 -2.52
N VAL A 120 12.58 -5.28 -2.10
CA VAL A 120 11.19 -5.19 -2.56
C VAL A 120 10.77 -3.74 -2.80
N GLU A 121 10.05 -3.55 -3.88
CA GLU A 121 9.28 -2.36 -4.19
C GLU A 121 7.82 -2.76 -4.38
N ALA A 122 6.89 -1.89 -4.03
CA ALA A 122 5.46 -2.14 -4.15
C ALA A 122 4.75 -1.00 -4.86
N GLU A 123 3.72 -1.35 -5.61
CA GLU A 123 2.85 -0.40 -6.30
C GLU A 123 1.39 -0.81 -6.14
N LEU A 124 0.56 0.12 -5.70
CA LEU A 124 -0.88 -0.05 -5.66
C LEU A 124 -1.45 0.24 -7.07
N THR A 125 -1.69 -0.79 -7.87
CA THR A 125 -2.16 -0.66 -9.25
C THR A 125 -3.67 -0.41 -9.32
N THR A 126 -4.42 -0.90 -8.34
CA THR A 126 -5.84 -0.60 -8.12
C THR A 126 -6.13 -0.63 -6.61
N PRO A 127 -7.29 -0.16 -6.12
CA PRO A 127 -7.66 -0.27 -4.70
C PRO A 127 -7.58 -1.69 -4.12
N THR A 128 -7.65 -2.70 -4.98
CA THR A 128 -7.66 -4.13 -4.58
C THR A 128 -6.51 -4.95 -5.15
N THR A 129 -5.59 -4.32 -5.87
CA THR A 129 -4.45 -5.02 -6.50
C THR A 129 -3.15 -4.28 -6.20
N MET A 130 -2.19 -4.98 -5.65
CA MET A 130 -0.83 -4.51 -5.43
C MET A 130 0.15 -5.33 -6.24
N SER A 131 1.06 -4.68 -6.92
CA SER A 131 2.21 -5.29 -7.58
C SER A 131 3.43 -5.14 -6.67
N ALA A 132 4.10 -6.24 -6.37
CA ALA A 132 5.36 -6.24 -5.62
C ALA A 132 6.50 -6.73 -6.53
N ARG A 133 7.51 -5.88 -6.71
CA ARG A 133 8.73 -6.25 -7.43
C ARG A 133 9.76 -6.75 -6.45
N VAL A 134 10.10 -8.02 -6.54
CA VAL A 134 11.04 -8.72 -5.63
C VAL A 134 12.31 -9.05 -6.39
N TYR A 135 13.47 -8.64 -5.87
CA TYR A 135 14.74 -8.77 -6.59
C TYR A 135 15.95 -8.87 -5.63
N ARG A 136 17.12 -9.11 -6.19
CA ARG A 136 18.41 -9.00 -5.50
C ARG A 136 19.33 -8.11 -6.33
N GLY A 137 19.74 -6.99 -5.74
CA GLY A 137 20.67 -6.04 -6.35
C GLY A 137 20.03 -5.13 -7.41
N THR A 138 19.33 -5.67 -8.41
CA THR A 138 18.70 -4.85 -9.45
C THR A 138 17.25 -5.28 -9.76
N PRO A 139 16.31 -4.33 -9.85
CA PRO A 139 14.90 -4.64 -10.18
C PRO A 139 14.74 -5.37 -11.53
N ILE A 140 15.64 -5.14 -12.49
CA ILE A 140 15.54 -5.74 -13.84
C ILE A 140 15.54 -7.28 -13.77
N LEU A 141 16.32 -7.86 -12.87
CA LEU A 141 16.42 -9.31 -12.69
C LEU A 141 15.42 -9.90 -11.69
N GLY A 142 14.52 -9.06 -11.20
CA GLY A 142 13.51 -9.48 -10.23
C GLY A 142 12.33 -10.21 -10.84
N ARG A 143 11.42 -10.67 -9.97
CA ARG A 143 10.09 -11.18 -10.32
C ARG A 143 9.02 -10.22 -9.81
N THR A 144 7.90 -10.19 -10.48
CA THR A 144 6.73 -9.43 -10.03
C THR A 144 5.71 -10.38 -9.44
N GLU A 145 5.28 -10.07 -8.23
CA GLU A 145 4.24 -10.79 -7.52
C GLU A 145 2.99 -9.92 -7.43
N ILE A 146 1.83 -10.52 -7.64
CA ILE A 146 0.55 -9.83 -7.56
C ILE A 146 -0.15 -10.24 -6.27
N LEU A 147 -0.50 -9.24 -5.48
CA LEU A 147 -1.26 -9.41 -4.25
C LEU A 147 -2.65 -8.84 -4.45
N ILE A 148 -3.65 -9.55 -3.98
CA ILE A 148 -5.05 -9.17 -4.09
C ILE A 148 -5.59 -8.87 -2.69
N ARG A 149 -6.24 -7.73 -2.55
CA ARG A 149 -7.03 -7.39 -1.37
C ARG A 149 -8.44 -7.93 -1.57
N ASP A 150 -8.83 -8.89 -0.75
CA ASP A 150 -10.21 -9.36 -0.69
C ASP A 150 -10.81 -9.00 0.68
N PRO A 151 -11.71 -8.01 0.74
CA PRO A 151 -12.33 -7.60 1.99
C PRO A 151 -13.30 -8.66 2.54
N GLN A 152 -13.66 -9.68 1.75
CA GLN A 152 -14.56 -10.75 2.16
C GLN A 152 -13.81 -11.99 2.70
N LEU A 153 -12.50 -12.05 2.53
CA LEU A 153 -11.70 -13.13 3.11
C LEU A 153 -11.64 -12.95 4.63
N SER A 154 -12.42 -13.77 5.31
CA SER A 154 -12.30 -13.97 6.75
C SER A 154 -11.12 -14.90 7.00
N PHE A 155 -10.09 -14.40 7.67
CA PHE A 155 -8.93 -15.19 8.07
C PHE A 155 -9.19 -15.78 9.46
N ASP A 156 -10.09 -16.77 9.54
CA ASP A 156 -10.58 -17.40 10.77
C ASP A 156 -9.46 -18.12 11.52
N GLY A 157 -8.53 -17.38 12.10
CA GLY A 157 -7.55 -17.93 13.04
C GLY A 157 -6.67 -19.07 12.50
N ARG A 158 -6.48 -19.16 11.18
CA ARG A 158 -5.62 -20.20 10.58
C ARG A 158 -4.14 -19.83 10.65
N CYS A 159 -3.87 -18.94 11.53
CA CYS A 159 -2.50 -18.72 11.94
C CYS A 159 -2.27 -19.16 13.37
#